data_434626dda586199b51e0c0b5a9ededc0
#
_entry.id   434626dda586199b51e0c0b5a9ededc0
#
_cell.length_a   1.000
_cell.length_b   1.000
_cell.length_c   1.000
_cell.angle_alpha   90.00
_cell.angle_beta   90.00
_cell.angle_gamma   90.00
#
_symmetry.space_group_name_H-M   'P 1'
#
loop_
_entity.id
_entity.type
_entity.pdbx_description
1 polymer ?
#
loop_
_entity_poly.entity_id
_entity_poly.type
_entity_poly.pdbx_seq_one_letter_code
_entity_poly.pdbx_strand_id
1 'polypeptide(L)'
;VLARVPGDTPDTIRDKVRRAKEAQEVWRTSSFTQRREVLRTMQAWIQRDAEAVARIACRDTGKTAIDAAFGELLTTCAKLAWTIQHGERILRPERRSGNLLLAHKRCTVYHEPLGVVAACVSWNYPVHNMLGPIISSVFAGNAVVIKCSEHVVWSSRHVLEGVYRCLDACGAPRDIVQL
;
A
#
# COMPACT_ATOMS: atom_id res chain seq x y z
N VAL A 1 -9.01 -26.67 -2.68
CA VAL A 1 -9.25 -25.57 -1.74
C VAL A 1 -7.95 -25.34 -0.99
N LEU A 2 -7.34 -24.16 -1.16
CA LEU A 2 -6.07 -23.79 -0.51
C LEU A 2 -6.28 -23.34 0.95
N ALA A 3 -7.36 -22.61 1.19
CA ALA A 3 -7.76 -22.20 2.53
C ALA A 3 -9.27 -21.93 2.59
N ARG A 4 -9.83 -22.01 3.80
CA ARG A 4 -11.16 -21.49 4.14
C ARG A 4 -10.99 -20.39 5.17
N VAL A 5 -11.50 -19.21 4.88
CA VAL A 5 -11.39 -18.05 5.75
C VAL A 5 -12.80 -17.57 6.05
N PRO A 6 -13.19 -17.42 7.33
CA PRO A 6 -14.46 -16.83 7.66
C PRO A 6 -14.50 -15.38 7.16
N GLY A 7 -15.66 -14.96 6.67
CA GLY A 7 -15.89 -13.57 6.30
C GLY A 7 -15.90 -12.66 7.53
N ASP A 8 -15.50 -11.42 7.34
CA ASP A 8 -15.59 -10.41 8.39
C ASP A 8 -17.05 -10.04 8.69
N THR A 9 -17.37 -9.85 9.94
CA THR A 9 -18.64 -9.28 10.38
C THR A 9 -18.57 -7.74 10.33
N PRO A 10 -19.71 -7.04 10.35
CA PRO A 10 -19.70 -5.58 10.46
C PRO A 10 -18.89 -5.05 11.67
N ASP A 11 -18.87 -5.79 12.78
CA ASP A 11 -18.13 -5.40 13.97
C ASP A 11 -16.62 -5.59 13.80
N THR A 12 -16.16 -6.69 13.19
CA THR A 12 -14.74 -6.88 12.88
C THR A 12 -14.23 -5.85 11.88
N ILE A 13 -15.07 -5.46 10.91
CA ILE A 13 -14.72 -4.38 9.96
C ILE A 13 -14.59 -3.04 10.69
N ARG A 14 -15.54 -2.69 11.58
CA ARG A 14 -15.45 -1.46 12.39
C ARG A 14 -14.19 -1.43 13.25
N ASP A 15 -13.83 -2.56 13.86
CA ASP A 15 -12.61 -2.66 14.65
C ASP A 15 -11.35 -2.47 13.81
N LYS A 16 -11.27 -3.09 12.63
CA LYS A 16 -10.17 -2.87 11.69
C LYS A 16 -10.03 -1.40 11.29
N VAL A 17 -11.14 -0.73 10.96
CA VAL A 17 -11.14 0.69 10.61
C VAL A 17 -10.70 1.56 11.81
N ARG A 18 -11.17 1.25 13.03
CA ARG A 18 -10.77 1.97 14.25
C ARG A 18 -9.26 1.85 14.47
N ARG A 19 -8.71 0.63 14.47
CA ARG A 19 -7.26 0.39 14.62
C ARG A 19 -6.45 1.07 13.53
N ALA A 20 -6.91 1.00 12.28
CA ALA A 20 -6.27 1.69 11.16
C ALA A 20 -6.23 3.21 11.38
N LYS A 21 -7.31 3.80 11.90
CA LYS A 21 -7.39 5.23 12.21
C LYS A 21 -6.42 5.63 13.33
N GLU A 22 -6.38 4.88 14.43
CA GLU A 22 -5.45 5.12 15.53
C GLU A 22 -3.98 5.03 15.07
N ALA A 23 -3.64 4.01 14.30
CA ALA A 23 -2.30 3.85 13.72
C ALA A 23 -1.96 4.97 12.72
N GLN A 24 -2.93 5.43 11.95
CA GLN A 24 -2.74 6.51 10.99
C GLN A 24 -2.43 7.85 11.66
N GLU A 25 -3.02 8.16 12.81
CA GLU A 25 -2.69 9.39 13.56
C GLU A 25 -1.20 9.45 13.94
N VAL A 26 -0.57 8.31 14.19
CA VAL A 26 0.87 8.22 14.40
C VAL A 26 1.61 8.32 13.05
N TRP A 27 1.15 7.55 12.04
CA TRP A 27 1.84 7.45 10.76
C TRP A 27 1.82 8.74 9.94
N ARG A 28 0.78 9.55 10.04
CA ARG A 28 0.66 10.84 9.33
C ARG A 28 1.79 11.81 9.64
N THR A 29 2.39 11.71 10.84
CA THR A 29 3.49 12.55 11.28
C THR A 29 4.86 12.04 10.84
N SER A 30 4.94 10.85 10.23
CA SER A 30 6.18 10.26 9.74
C SER A 30 6.81 11.09 8.63
N SER A 31 8.14 11.11 8.60
CA SER A 31 8.89 11.78 7.55
C SER A 31 8.84 11.01 6.22
N PHE A 32 9.05 11.70 5.10
CA PHE A 32 9.21 11.03 3.81
C PHE A 32 10.38 10.03 3.78
N THR A 33 11.39 10.24 4.62
CA THR A 33 12.51 9.30 4.76
C THR A 33 12.03 7.97 5.35
N GLN A 34 11.24 8.01 6.44
CA GLN A 34 10.65 6.80 7.05
C GLN A 34 9.69 6.09 6.09
N ARG A 35 8.82 6.84 5.39
CA ARG A 35 7.89 6.27 4.39
C ARG A 35 8.65 5.62 3.24
N ARG A 36 9.73 6.23 2.79
CA ARG A 36 10.61 5.71 1.75
C ARG A 36 11.31 4.43 2.19
N GLU A 37 11.72 4.35 3.45
CA GLU A 37 12.35 3.16 4.01
C GLU A 37 11.42 1.95 4.00
N VAL A 38 10.15 2.13 4.40
CA VAL A 38 9.13 1.08 4.30
C VAL A 38 8.99 0.59 2.86
N LEU A 39 8.92 1.48 1.88
CA LEU A 39 8.78 1.09 0.48
C LEU A 39 10.04 0.38 -0.05
N ARG A 40 11.24 0.79 0.35
CA ARG A 40 12.49 0.11 -0.01
C ARG A 40 12.56 -1.30 0.58
N THR A 41 12.12 -1.45 1.83
CA THR A 41 12.06 -2.74 2.50
C THR A 41 11.06 -3.67 1.80
N MET A 42 9.89 -3.15 1.37
CA MET A 42 8.94 -3.91 0.56
C MET A 42 9.54 -4.31 -0.80
N GLN A 43 10.26 -3.41 -1.46
CA GLN A 43 10.92 -3.70 -2.73
C GLN A 43 11.99 -4.78 -2.58
N ALA A 44 12.83 -4.68 -1.57
CA ALA A 44 13.86 -5.67 -1.26
C ALA A 44 13.24 -7.02 -0.93
N TRP A 45 12.14 -7.05 -0.16
CA TRP A 45 11.40 -8.27 0.12
C TRP A 45 10.89 -8.94 -1.17
N ILE A 46 10.21 -8.20 -2.05
CA ILE A 46 9.68 -8.76 -3.30
C ILE A 46 10.81 -9.29 -4.19
N GLN A 47 11.92 -8.57 -4.28
CA GLN A 47 13.07 -8.98 -5.10
C GLN A 47 13.74 -10.25 -4.55
N ARG A 48 13.95 -10.31 -3.22
CA ARG A 48 14.57 -11.47 -2.57
C ARG A 48 13.70 -12.72 -2.67
N ASP A 49 12.39 -12.57 -2.46
CA ASP A 49 11.45 -13.69 -2.37
C ASP A 49 10.62 -13.84 -3.67
N ALA A 50 11.11 -13.30 -4.80
CA ALA A 50 10.39 -13.18 -6.07
C ALA A 50 9.74 -14.50 -6.54
N GLU A 51 10.50 -15.61 -6.50
CA GLU A 51 9.99 -16.92 -6.89
C GLU A 51 8.87 -17.41 -5.96
N ALA A 52 9.01 -17.21 -4.66
CA ALA A 52 7.99 -17.62 -3.69
C ALA A 52 6.69 -16.80 -3.87
N VAL A 53 6.81 -15.48 -4.05
CA VAL A 53 5.67 -14.57 -4.28
C VAL A 53 4.97 -14.90 -5.60
N ALA A 54 5.72 -15.13 -6.68
CA ALA A 54 5.16 -15.56 -7.97
C ALA A 54 4.42 -16.90 -7.83
N ARG A 55 5.01 -17.88 -7.15
CA ARG A 55 4.41 -19.21 -6.93
C ARG A 55 3.09 -19.11 -6.15
N ILE A 56 3.00 -18.21 -5.16
CA ILE A 56 1.77 -17.95 -4.40
C ILE A 56 0.68 -17.43 -5.35
N ALA A 57 0.98 -16.43 -6.17
CA ALA A 57 0.05 -15.90 -7.15
C ALA A 57 -0.41 -16.95 -8.18
N CYS A 58 0.53 -17.74 -8.72
CA CYS A 58 0.23 -18.82 -9.66
C CYS A 58 -0.69 -19.90 -9.06
N ARG A 59 -0.46 -20.30 -7.81
CA ARG A 59 -1.27 -21.33 -7.15
C ARG A 59 -2.70 -20.89 -6.90
N ASP A 60 -2.91 -19.61 -6.61
CA ASP A 60 -4.24 -19.10 -6.27
C ASP A 60 -5.05 -18.72 -7.51
N THR A 61 -4.39 -18.29 -8.58
CA THR A 61 -5.05 -17.79 -9.80
C THR A 61 -4.96 -18.71 -11.01
N GLY A 62 -4.07 -19.69 -11.00
CA GLY A 62 -3.82 -20.58 -12.14
C GLY A 62 -2.99 -19.95 -13.27
N LYS A 63 -2.46 -18.73 -13.09
CA LYS A 63 -1.61 -18.07 -14.09
C LYS A 63 -0.24 -18.73 -14.23
N THR A 64 0.46 -18.44 -15.34
CA THR A 64 1.83 -18.92 -15.57
C THR A 64 2.84 -18.15 -14.71
N ALA A 65 4.02 -18.73 -14.48
CA ALA A 65 5.11 -18.05 -13.78
C ALA A 65 5.57 -16.78 -14.51
N ILE A 66 5.52 -16.78 -15.84
CA ILE A 66 5.88 -15.63 -16.68
C ILE A 66 4.87 -14.50 -16.46
N ASP A 67 3.57 -14.80 -16.47
CA ASP A 67 2.54 -13.79 -16.20
C ASP A 67 2.66 -13.21 -14.79
N ALA A 68 2.98 -14.04 -13.80
CA ALA A 68 3.21 -13.57 -12.44
C ALA A 68 4.47 -12.68 -12.37
N ALA A 69 5.55 -13.05 -13.02
CA ALA A 69 6.78 -12.27 -13.02
C ALA A 69 6.57 -10.88 -13.65
N PHE A 70 5.95 -10.79 -14.81
CA PHE A 70 5.74 -9.52 -15.52
C PHE A 70 4.55 -8.73 -14.96
N GLY A 71 3.40 -9.36 -14.79
CA GLY A 71 2.16 -8.68 -14.41
C GLY A 71 2.05 -8.34 -12.93
N GLU A 72 2.75 -9.08 -12.05
CA GLU A 72 2.68 -8.87 -10.60
C GLU A 72 3.97 -8.27 -10.05
N LEU A 73 5.13 -8.95 -10.24
CA LEU A 73 6.35 -8.56 -9.56
C LEU A 73 6.99 -7.33 -10.22
N LEU A 74 7.18 -7.36 -11.54
CA LEU A 74 7.86 -6.28 -12.26
C LEU A 74 7.05 -4.98 -12.15
N THR A 75 5.75 -5.04 -12.38
CA THR A 75 4.86 -3.87 -12.28
C THR A 75 4.82 -3.29 -10.87
N THR A 76 4.81 -4.14 -9.83
CA THR A 76 4.85 -3.70 -8.43
C THR A 76 6.20 -3.09 -8.08
N CYS A 77 7.30 -3.70 -8.48
CA CYS A 77 8.65 -3.14 -8.29
C CYS A 77 8.82 -1.80 -9.02
N ALA A 78 8.28 -1.67 -10.23
CA ALA A 78 8.29 -0.40 -10.97
C ALA A 78 7.49 0.69 -10.23
N LYS A 79 6.31 0.36 -9.71
CA LYS A 79 5.51 1.31 -8.90
C LYS A 79 6.24 1.70 -7.60
N LEU A 80 6.87 0.76 -6.91
CA LEU A 80 7.69 1.04 -5.72
C LEU A 80 8.83 2.00 -6.07
N ALA A 81 9.64 1.66 -7.08
CA ALA A 81 10.77 2.47 -7.52
C ALA A 81 10.34 3.90 -7.88
N TRP A 82 9.26 4.03 -8.67
CA TRP A 82 8.73 5.32 -9.05
C TRP A 82 8.25 6.15 -7.84
N THR A 83 7.52 5.53 -6.91
CA THR A 83 7.01 6.21 -5.71
C THR A 83 8.15 6.64 -4.79
N ILE A 84 9.16 5.79 -4.59
CA ILE A 84 10.37 6.09 -3.83
C ILE A 84 11.11 7.31 -4.41
N GLN A 85 11.21 7.38 -5.74
CA GLN A 85 11.96 8.43 -6.43
C GLN A 85 11.18 9.76 -6.52
N HIS A 86 9.88 9.69 -6.80
CA HIS A 86 9.11 10.87 -7.19
C HIS A 86 8.06 11.31 -6.18
N GLY A 87 7.61 10.42 -5.28
CA GLY A 87 6.45 10.65 -4.42
C GLY A 87 6.59 11.87 -3.51
N GLU A 88 7.76 12.10 -2.90
CA GLU A 88 7.98 13.28 -2.07
C GLU A 88 7.83 14.57 -2.87
N ARG A 89 8.40 14.63 -4.08
CA ARG A 89 8.30 15.83 -4.95
C ARG A 89 6.85 16.15 -5.29
N ILE A 90 6.02 15.13 -5.51
CA ILE A 90 4.61 15.30 -5.86
C ILE A 90 3.78 15.78 -4.67
N LEU A 91 4.10 15.33 -3.47
CA LEU A 91 3.37 15.69 -2.25
C LEU A 91 3.88 16.98 -1.58
N ARG A 92 4.94 17.60 -2.10
CA ARG A 92 5.43 18.88 -1.58
C ARG A 92 4.41 19.99 -1.82
N PRO A 93 4.36 20.98 -0.90
CA PRO A 93 3.56 22.17 -1.11
C PRO A 93 3.95 22.91 -2.40
N GLU A 94 2.96 23.23 -3.20
CA GLU A 94 3.13 23.95 -4.46
C GLU A 94 2.72 25.41 -4.33
N ARG A 95 3.61 26.33 -4.68
CA ARG A 95 3.24 27.73 -4.83
C ARG A 95 2.47 27.93 -6.12
N ARG A 96 1.34 28.65 -6.02
CA ARG A 96 0.55 29.09 -7.15
C ARG A 96 0.69 30.61 -7.30
N SER A 97 0.89 31.08 -8.53
CA SER A 97 0.90 32.50 -8.82
C SER A 97 -0.51 33.07 -8.77
N GLY A 98 -0.70 34.18 -8.06
CA GLY A 98 -1.89 35.00 -8.17
C GLY A 98 -1.81 35.95 -9.34
N ASN A 99 -2.92 36.66 -9.67
CA ASN A 99 -2.91 37.79 -10.60
C ASN A 99 -2.26 39.01 -9.93
N LEU A 100 -2.06 40.09 -10.71
CA LEU A 100 -1.41 41.33 -10.24
C LEU A 100 -2.10 41.95 -9.02
N LEU A 101 -3.43 41.86 -8.94
CA LEU A 101 -4.21 42.37 -7.80
C LEU A 101 -3.95 41.59 -6.50
N LEU A 102 -3.52 40.32 -6.59
CA LEU A 102 -3.21 39.44 -5.47
C LEU A 102 -1.70 39.24 -5.25
N ALA A 103 -0.87 40.08 -5.88
CA ALA A 103 0.60 39.95 -5.79
C ALA A 103 1.14 40.04 -4.34
N HIS A 104 0.39 40.70 -3.44
CA HIS A 104 0.70 40.80 -2.02
C HIS A 104 0.34 39.54 -1.21
N LYS A 105 -0.39 38.58 -1.82
CA LYS A 105 -0.78 37.29 -1.17
C LYS A 105 0.09 36.16 -1.63
N ARG A 106 0.26 35.17 -0.73
CA ARG A 106 0.93 33.91 -1.02
C ARG A 106 -0.10 32.79 -1.12
N CYS A 107 -0.26 32.22 -2.32
CA CYS A 107 -1.12 31.05 -2.54
C CYS A 107 -0.27 29.78 -2.53
N THR A 108 -0.64 28.81 -1.70
CA THR A 108 0.06 27.52 -1.61
C THR A 108 -0.96 26.40 -1.53
N VAL A 109 -0.74 25.36 -2.33
CA VAL A 109 -1.52 24.10 -2.26
C VAL A 109 -0.75 23.10 -1.43
N TYR A 110 -1.40 22.52 -0.42
CA TYR A 110 -0.86 21.47 0.43
C TYR A 110 -1.59 20.16 0.14
N HIS A 111 -0.85 19.05 0.20
CA HIS A 111 -1.41 17.71 0.15
C HIS A 111 -1.41 17.13 1.57
N GLU A 112 -2.60 16.78 2.07
CA GLU A 112 -2.76 16.17 3.38
C GLU A 112 -3.26 14.73 3.25
N PRO A 113 -2.87 13.82 4.19
CA PRO A 113 -3.43 12.48 4.22
C PRO A 113 -4.94 12.50 4.40
N LEU A 114 -5.64 11.63 3.67
CA LEU A 114 -7.09 11.45 3.77
C LEU A 114 -7.52 10.76 5.09
N GLY A 115 -6.59 10.05 5.73
CA GLY A 115 -6.86 9.24 6.91
C GLY A 115 -6.85 7.75 6.60
N VAL A 116 -7.99 7.09 6.66
CA VAL A 116 -8.14 5.66 6.31
C VAL A 116 -8.75 5.54 4.93
N VAL A 117 -8.06 4.87 4.04
CA VAL A 117 -8.48 4.60 2.65
C VAL A 117 -9.01 3.16 2.57
N ALA A 118 -10.18 2.96 1.97
CA ALA A 118 -10.68 1.64 1.62
C ALA A 118 -10.34 1.31 0.17
N ALA A 119 -9.78 0.12 -0.08
CA ALA A 119 -9.45 -0.34 -1.43
C ALA A 119 -10.06 -1.72 -1.70
N CYS A 120 -11.02 -1.76 -2.63
CA CYS A 120 -11.58 -3.02 -3.14
C CYS A 120 -10.72 -3.48 -4.33
N VAL A 121 -10.11 -4.66 -4.22
CA VAL A 121 -9.16 -5.16 -5.21
C VAL A 121 -9.65 -6.44 -5.86
N SER A 122 -9.33 -6.61 -7.16
CA SER A 122 -9.74 -7.76 -7.96
C SER A 122 -8.78 -8.94 -7.78
N TRP A 123 -9.18 -10.09 -8.30
CA TRP A 123 -8.52 -11.38 -8.15
C TRP A 123 -7.43 -11.67 -9.18
N ASN A 124 -7.47 -11.00 -10.33
CA ASN A 124 -6.66 -11.36 -11.49
C ASN A 124 -5.15 -11.09 -11.32
N TYR A 125 -4.76 -10.15 -10.47
CA TYR A 125 -3.38 -9.84 -10.10
C TYR A 125 -3.28 -9.61 -8.58
N PRO A 126 -3.39 -10.66 -7.75
CA PRO A 126 -3.57 -10.52 -6.31
C PRO A 126 -2.45 -9.77 -5.60
N VAL A 127 -1.20 -9.94 -6.04
CA VAL A 127 -0.05 -9.26 -5.43
C VAL A 127 -0.03 -7.79 -5.82
N HIS A 128 -0.09 -7.50 -7.14
CA HIS A 128 -0.04 -6.13 -7.65
C HIS A 128 -1.22 -5.29 -7.21
N ASN A 129 -2.43 -5.85 -7.31
CA ASN A 129 -3.66 -5.13 -6.96
C ASN A 129 -3.74 -4.82 -5.47
N MET A 130 -3.20 -5.70 -4.62
CA MET A 130 -3.14 -5.45 -3.18
C MET A 130 -2.03 -4.44 -2.82
N LEU A 131 -0.83 -4.62 -3.35
CA LEU A 131 0.31 -3.75 -3.03
C LEU A 131 0.16 -2.35 -3.64
N GLY A 132 -0.52 -2.23 -4.77
CA GLY A 132 -0.74 -0.95 -5.43
C GLY A 132 -1.34 0.14 -4.52
N PRO A 133 -2.51 -0.08 -3.91
CA PRO A 133 -3.11 0.82 -2.93
C PRO A 133 -2.28 0.99 -1.67
N ILE A 134 -1.65 -0.08 -1.17
CA ILE A 134 -0.79 -0.02 0.03
C ILE A 134 0.37 0.95 -0.19
N ILE A 135 1.09 0.82 -1.31
CA ILE A 135 2.22 1.69 -1.67
C ILE A 135 1.80 3.15 -1.68
N SER A 136 0.71 3.45 -2.36
CA SER A 136 0.22 4.84 -2.49
C SER A 136 -0.27 5.40 -1.16
N SER A 137 -1.05 4.63 -0.40
CA SER A 137 -1.61 5.07 0.89
C SER A 137 -0.55 5.28 1.94
N VAL A 138 0.33 4.29 2.13
CA VAL A 138 1.41 4.34 3.13
C VAL A 138 2.35 5.51 2.82
N PHE A 139 2.73 5.71 1.55
CA PHE A 139 3.61 6.82 1.19
C PHE A 139 2.95 8.19 1.38
N ALA A 140 1.65 8.32 1.15
CA ALA A 140 0.91 9.55 1.37
C ALA A 140 0.58 9.81 2.87
N GLY A 141 0.95 8.90 3.78
CA GLY A 141 0.68 9.04 5.21
C GLY A 141 -0.72 8.60 5.63
N ASN A 142 -1.39 7.81 4.80
CA ASN A 142 -2.68 7.20 5.10
C ASN A 142 -2.51 5.80 5.69
N ALA A 143 -3.54 5.31 6.38
CA ALA A 143 -3.78 3.90 6.56
C ALA A 143 -4.66 3.37 5.43
N VAL A 144 -4.66 2.05 5.22
CA VAL A 144 -5.46 1.40 4.18
C VAL A 144 -6.10 0.13 4.69
N VAL A 145 -7.38 -0.03 4.41
CA VAL A 145 -8.14 -1.26 4.60
C VAL A 145 -8.39 -1.88 3.23
N ILE A 146 -7.86 -3.06 3.01
CA ILE A 146 -7.99 -3.79 1.74
C ILE A 146 -9.16 -4.77 1.85
N LYS A 147 -10.10 -4.67 0.94
CA LYS A 147 -11.07 -5.74 0.67
C LYS A 147 -10.54 -6.55 -0.52
N CYS A 148 -9.91 -7.69 -0.27
CA CYS A 148 -9.51 -8.60 -1.35
C CYS A 148 -10.72 -9.34 -1.93
N SER A 149 -10.53 -9.91 -3.13
CA SER A 149 -11.53 -10.83 -3.68
C SER A 149 -11.53 -12.15 -2.90
N GLU A 150 -12.70 -12.73 -2.70
CA GLU A 150 -12.90 -14.05 -2.11
C GLU A 150 -12.14 -15.17 -2.84
N HIS A 151 -11.87 -14.97 -4.13
CA HIS A 151 -11.14 -15.95 -4.95
C HIS A 151 -9.65 -16.02 -4.64
N VAL A 152 -9.06 -15.02 -3.99
CA VAL A 152 -7.61 -14.90 -3.75
C VAL A 152 -7.27 -14.55 -2.30
N VAL A 153 -8.09 -14.96 -1.36
CA VAL A 153 -7.87 -14.71 0.07
C VAL A 153 -6.58 -15.35 0.56
N TRP A 154 -6.22 -16.52 0.02
CA TRP A 154 -5.02 -17.23 0.44
C TRP A 154 -3.74 -16.45 0.08
N SER A 155 -3.60 -16.04 -1.18
CA SER A 155 -2.46 -15.22 -1.62
C SER A 155 -2.44 -13.84 -0.94
N SER A 156 -3.60 -13.22 -0.76
CA SER A 156 -3.72 -11.92 -0.09
C SER A 156 -3.20 -11.95 1.34
N ARG A 157 -3.46 -13.02 2.10
CA ARG A 157 -2.91 -13.21 3.45
C ARG A 157 -1.40 -13.35 3.46
N HIS A 158 -0.83 -14.11 2.51
CA HIS A 158 0.62 -14.25 2.38
C HIS A 158 1.29 -12.91 2.05
N VAL A 159 0.67 -12.11 1.17
CA VAL A 159 1.16 -10.77 0.86
C VAL A 159 1.08 -9.86 2.09
N LEU A 160 -0.02 -9.91 2.85
CA LEU A 160 -0.17 -9.14 4.08
C LEU A 160 0.92 -9.45 5.10
N GLU A 161 1.22 -10.72 5.32
CA GLU A 161 2.30 -11.14 6.22
C GLU A 161 3.67 -10.62 5.77
N GLY A 162 3.91 -10.59 4.46
CA GLY A 162 5.10 -9.96 3.89
C GLY A 162 5.16 -8.46 4.19
N VAL A 163 4.04 -7.76 4.00
CA VAL A 163 3.91 -6.33 4.33
C VAL A 163 4.15 -6.07 5.82
N TYR A 164 3.56 -6.87 6.70
CA TYR A 164 3.74 -6.73 8.15
C TYR A 164 5.20 -6.88 8.57
N ARG A 165 5.92 -7.87 8.02
CA ARG A 165 7.36 -8.01 8.28
C ARG A 165 8.15 -6.78 7.83
N CYS A 166 7.77 -6.17 6.71
CA CYS A 166 8.42 -4.94 6.25
C CYS A 166 8.12 -3.74 7.16
N LEU A 167 6.88 -3.60 7.63
CA LEU A 167 6.50 -2.56 8.59
C LEU A 167 7.25 -2.71 9.91
N ASP A 168 7.30 -3.92 10.46
CA ASP A 168 8.03 -4.21 11.71
C ASP A 168 9.52 -3.89 11.60
N ALA A 169 10.15 -4.30 10.49
CA ALA A 169 11.57 -4.04 10.26
C ALA A 169 11.90 -2.54 10.22
N CYS A 170 10.91 -1.70 9.89
CA CYS A 170 11.04 -0.24 9.87
C CYS A 170 10.48 0.44 11.13
N GLY A 171 9.99 -0.30 12.13
CA GLY A 171 9.32 0.27 13.31
C GLY A 171 8.01 1.00 12.99
N ALA A 172 7.38 0.70 11.86
CA ALA A 172 6.13 1.30 11.45
C ALA A 172 4.91 0.54 12.04
N PRO A 173 3.81 1.24 12.39
CA PRO A 173 2.64 0.57 12.95
C PRO A 173 2.03 -0.43 11.96
N ARG A 174 1.84 -1.69 12.36
CA ARG A 174 1.20 -2.71 11.51
C ARG A 174 -0.20 -2.33 11.08
N ASP A 175 -0.95 -1.73 12.00
CA ASP A 175 -2.37 -1.42 11.81
C ASP A 175 -2.65 -0.33 10.76
N ILE A 176 -1.63 0.29 10.19
CA ILE A 176 -1.82 1.14 9.00
C ILE A 176 -2.22 0.34 7.75
N VAL A 177 -2.08 -1.00 7.76
CA VAL A 177 -2.55 -1.89 6.70
C VAL A 177 -3.44 -2.95 7.31
N GLN A 178 -4.71 -3.03 6.87
CA GLN A 178 -5.69 -4.02 7.29
C GLN A 178 -6.23 -4.79 6.07
N LEU A 179 -6.56 -6.07 6.25
CA LEU A 179 -7.17 -6.94 5.22
C LEU A 179 -8.49 -7.52 5.75
#